data_5796ae56abbf88729556ff70539f1b32
#
_entry.id   5796ae56abbf88729556ff70539f1b32
#
_cell.length_a   1.000
_cell.length_b   1.000
_cell.length_c   1.000
_cell.angle_alpha   90.00
_cell.angle_beta   90.00
_cell.angle_gamma   90.00
#
_symmetry.space_group_name_H-M   'P 1'
#
loop_
_entity.id
_entity.type
_entity.pdbx_description
1 polymer ?
#
loop_
_entity_poly.entity_id
_entity_poly.type
_entity_poly.pdbx_seq_one_letter_code
_entity_poly.pdbx_strand_id
1 'polypeptide(L)'
;GLDPVGCREILANIAEYHRSTGSTVVLVTHDMDVAAENAERLIVMRRGKIALDGVPEEIFTHAAELREMGLGIPGAAALAEELRARGAAVPQGIYTPHDLAAALLARKEGGAC
;
A
#
# COMPACT_ATOMS: atom_id res chain seq x y z
N GLY A 1 -9.46 19.51 -4.27
CA GLY A 1 -8.70 18.35 -4.64
C GLY A 1 -9.12 17.74 -5.96
N LEU A 2 -8.32 16.84 -6.41
CA LEU A 2 -8.61 16.08 -7.62
C LEU A 2 -9.58 14.95 -7.32
N ASP A 3 -10.45 14.62 -8.27
CA ASP A 3 -11.29 13.46 -8.12
C ASP A 3 -10.44 12.17 -8.25
N PRO A 4 -10.96 11.01 -7.85
CA PRO A 4 -10.20 9.76 -7.90
C PRO A 4 -9.69 9.40 -9.30
N VAL A 5 -10.46 9.70 -10.35
CA VAL A 5 -10.07 9.40 -11.73
C VAL A 5 -8.91 10.32 -12.16
N GLY A 6 -9.03 11.62 -11.91
CA GLY A 6 -7.97 12.58 -12.22
C GLY A 6 -6.68 12.27 -11.48
N CYS A 7 -6.78 11.87 -10.22
CA CYS A 7 -5.63 11.48 -9.42
C CYS A 7 -4.91 10.27 -10.03
N ARG A 8 -5.65 9.24 -10.44
CA ARG A 8 -5.08 8.06 -11.08
C ARG A 8 -4.37 8.39 -12.39
N GLU A 9 -4.95 9.27 -13.20
CA GLU A 9 -4.35 9.71 -14.46
C GLU A 9 -3.01 10.41 -14.23
N ILE A 10 -2.96 11.31 -13.25
CA ILE A 10 -1.73 12.01 -12.90
C ILE A 10 -0.66 11.03 -12.42
N LEU A 11 -1.03 10.10 -11.55
CA LEU A 11 -0.11 9.10 -11.03
C LEU A 11 0.41 8.16 -12.13
N ALA A 12 -0.46 7.77 -13.07
CA ALA A 12 -0.06 6.96 -14.20
C ALA A 12 0.93 7.70 -15.10
N ASN A 13 0.72 9.00 -15.32
CA ASN A 13 1.64 9.83 -16.10
C ASN A 13 2.99 9.97 -15.42
N ILE A 14 3.01 10.13 -14.10
CA ILE A 14 4.24 10.21 -13.32
C ILE A 14 5.01 8.88 -13.39
N ALA A 15 4.32 7.76 -13.28
CA ALA A 15 4.93 6.44 -13.37
C ALA A 15 5.55 6.19 -14.75
N GLU A 16 4.86 6.61 -15.81
CA GLU A 16 5.35 6.50 -17.18
C GLU A 16 6.60 7.37 -17.38
N TYR A 17 6.59 8.60 -16.89
CA TYR A 17 7.73 9.49 -16.93
C TYR A 17 8.94 8.88 -16.22
N HIS A 18 8.72 8.32 -15.04
CA HIS A 18 9.76 7.66 -14.26
C HIS A 18 10.38 6.48 -15.03
N ARG A 19 9.55 5.64 -15.62
CA ARG A 19 10.03 4.49 -16.41
C ARG A 19 10.80 4.92 -17.66
N SER A 20 10.29 5.92 -18.36
CA SER A 20 10.88 6.32 -19.65
C SER A 20 12.17 7.14 -19.51
N THR A 21 12.31 7.88 -18.41
CA THR A 21 13.46 8.76 -18.21
C THR A 21 14.48 8.25 -17.20
N GLY A 22 14.09 7.28 -16.36
CA GLY A 22 14.91 6.82 -15.24
C GLY A 22 15.08 7.86 -14.13
N SER A 23 14.27 8.91 -14.14
CA SER A 23 14.33 9.99 -13.15
C SER A 23 13.84 9.52 -11.79
N THR A 24 14.39 10.12 -10.74
CA THR A 24 13.88 9.92 -9.37
C THR A 24 12.65 10.80 -9.17
N VAL A 25 11.56 10.18 -8.71
CA VAL A 25 10.31 10.89 -8.41
C VAL A 25 10.03 10.78 -6.93
N VAL A 26 9.75 11.91 -6.29
CA VAL A 26 9.35 11.97 -4.87
C VAL A 26 7.90 12.43 -4.81
N LEU A 27 7.07 11.62 -4.18
CA LEU A 27 5.64 11.91 -4.00
C LEU A 27 5.37 12.09 -2.51
N VAL A 28 4.73 13.19 -2.14
CA VAL A 28 4.32 13.44 -0.76
C VAL A 28 2.82 13.22 -0.66
N THR A 29 2.41 12.32 0.23
CA THR A 29 0.99 12.01 0.40
C THR A 29 0.71 11.52 1.83
N HIS A 30 -0.52 11.71 2.28
CA HIS A 30 -1.02 11.09 3.51
C HIS A 30 -1.98 9.93 3.21
N ASP A 31 -2.15 9.59 1.95
CA ASP A 31 -3.01 8.49 1.52
C ASP A 31 -2.17 7.22 1.37
N MET A 32 -2.42 6.26 2.24
CA MET A 32 -1.64 5.03 2.28
C MET A 32 -1.94 4.10 1.10
N ASP A 33 -3.12 4.19 0.49
CA ASP A 33 -3.41 3.42 -0.72
C ASP A 33 -2.59 3.94 -1.90
N VAL A 34 -2.48 5.25 -2.04
CA VAL A 34 -1.63 5.88 -3.06
C VAL A 34 -0.17 5.48 -2.86
N ALA A 35 0.30 5.54 -1.63
CA ALA A 35 1.67 5.14 -1.31
C ALA A 35 1.92 3.66 -1.64
N ALA A 36 0.98 2.78 -1.27
CA ALA A 36 1.12 1.35 -1.49
C ALA A 36 1.18 0.99 -2.98
N GLU A 37 0.40 1.67 -3.81
CA GLU A 37 0.31 1.35 -5.23
C GLU A 37 1.45 1.93 -6.05
N ASN A 38 2.10 2.99 -5.58
CA ASN A 38 3.02 3.76 -6.42
C ASN A 38 4.47 3.80 -5.92
N ALA A 39 4.73 3.55 -4.65
CA ALA A 39 6.04 3.76 -4.08
C ALA A 39 6.89 2.48 -4.10
N GLU A 40 8.16 2.63 -4.42
CA GLU A 40 9.16 1.56 -4.29
C GLU A 40 9.85 1.66 -2.93
N ARG A 41 9.87 2.86 -2.35
CA ARG A 41 10.44 3.13 -1.04
C ARG A 41 9.56 4.14 -0.33
N LEU A 42 9.26 3.87 0.92
CA LEU A 42 8.45 4.76 1.77
C LEU A 42 9.31 5.37 2.86
N ILE A 43 9.17 6.66 3.04
CA ILE A 43 9.78 7.39 4.15
C ILE A 43 8.63 8.02 4.92
N VAL A 44 8.45 7.59 6.16
CA VAL A 44 7.41 8.11 7.02
C VAL A 44 7.99 9.20 7.91
N MET A 45 7.41 10.39 7.82
CA MET A 45 7.87 11.56 8.58
C MET A 45 6.94 11.82 9.75
N ARG A 46 7.54 12.19 10.88
CA ARG A 46 6.79 12.60 12.08
C ARG A 46 7.55 13.72 12.75
N ARG A 47 6.88 14.85 12.94
CA ARG A 47 7.45 16.03 13.62
C ARG A 47 8.79 16.48 13.03
N GLY A 48 8.87 16.47 11.70
CA GLY A 48 10.07 16.90 11.00
C GLY A 48 11.22 15.89 11.00
N LYS A 49 10.98 14.68 11.49
CA LYS A 49 12.01 13.62 11.54
C LYS A 49 11.52 12.37 10.84
N ILE A 50 12.47 11.57 10.37
CA ILE A 50 12.16 10.29 9.75
C ILE A 50 11.83 9.30 10.87
N ALA A 51 10.59 8.81 10.85
CA ALA A 51 10.13 7.80 11.81
C ALA A 51 10.36 6.38 11.27
N LEU A 52 10.08 6.16 9.99
CA LEU A 52 10.25 4.87 9.34
C LEU A 52 10.79 5.10 7.93
N ASP A 53 11.60 4.17 7.45
CA ASP A 53 12.16 4.20 6.10
C ASP A 53 12.37 2.76 5.64
N GLY A 54 11.81 2.40 4.51
CA GLY A 54 11.95 1.05 3.97
C GLY A 54 11.05 0.81 2.77
N VAL A 55 10.98 -0.46 2.37
CA VAL A 55 10.06 -0.87 1.31
C VAL A 55 8.62 -0.94 1.85
N PRO A 56 7.62 -0.80 0.96
CA PRO A 56 6.22 -0.81 1.43
C PRO A 56 5.84 -2.04 2.25
N GLU A 57 6.31 -3.21 1.86
CA GLU A 57 6.02 -4.44 2.59
C GLU A 57 6.46 -4.36 4.05
N GLU A 58 7.64 -3.80 4.28
CA GLU A 58 8.18 -3.63 5.63
C GLU A 58 7.44 -2.54 6.40
N ILE A 59 7.21 -1.39 5.75
CA ILE A 59 6.56 -0.24 6.40
C ILE A 59 5.15 -0.60 6.88
N PHE A 60 4.38 -1.30 6.07
CA PHE A 60 2.99 -1.63 6.43
C PHE A 60 2.87 -2.74 7.47
N THR A 61 3.97 -3.39 7.87
CA THR A 61 3.97 -4.27 9.04
C THR A 61 3.91 -3.47 10.34
N HIS A 62 4.27 -2.18 10.30
CA HIS A 62 4.19 -1.27 11.44
C HIS A 62 2.81 -0.62 11.56
N ALA A 63 1.75 -1.42 11.41
CA ALA A 63 0.37 -0.93 11.39
C ALA A 63 -0.01 -0.14 12.65
N ALA A 64 0.36 -0.63 13.83
CA ALA A 64 0.05 0.03 15.08
C ALA A 64 0.71 1.41 15.17
N GLU A 65 1.97 1.51 14.76
CA GLU A 65 2.72 2.77 14.77
C GLU A 65 2.13 3.76 13.77
N LEU A 66 1.77 3.29 12.57
CA LEU A 66 1.16 4.12 11.55
C LEU A 66 -0.20 4.66 12.00
N ARG A 67 -1.01 3.83 12.64
CA ARG A 67 -2.30 4.26 13.20
C ARG A 67 -2.12 5.29 14.31
N GLU A 68 -1.14 5.09 15.15
CA GLU A 68 -0.81 6.04 16.22
C GLU A 68 -0.41 7.40 15.65
N MET A 69 0.28 7.41 14.51
CA MET A 69 0.65 8.64 13.82
C MET A 69 -0.50 9.26 13.01
N GLY A 70 -1.66 8.61 12.97
CA GLY A 70 -2.82 9.10 12.23
C GLY A 70 -2.81 8.76 10.75
N LEU A 71 -1.89 7.91 10.31
CA LEU A 71 -1.77 7.55 8.89
C LEU A 71 -2.57 6.32 8.51
N GLY A 72 -2.66 5.35 9.41
CA GLY A 72 -3.34 4.09 9.12
C GLY A 72 -2.53 3.19 8.19
N ILE A 73 -3.21 2.23 7.56
CA ILE A 73 -2.60 1.31 6.60
C ILE A 73 -3.49 1.26 5.34
N PRO A 74 -2.97 0.75 4.20
CA PRO A 74 -3.80 0.58 3.00
C PRO A 74 -5.05 -0.26 3.28
N GLY A 75 -6.14 0.06 2.58
CA GLY A 75 -7.40 -0.64 2.76
C GLY A 75 -7.29 -2.15 2.57
N ALA A 76 -6.53 -2.59 1.56
CA ALA A 76 -6.31 -4.02 1.32
C ALA A 76 -5.58 -4.69 2.48
N ALA A 77 -4.59 -4.01 3.08
CA ALA A 77 -3.87 -4.52 4.24
C ALA A 77 -4.79 -4.64 5.46
N ALA A 78 -5.63 -3.63 5.69
CA ALA A 78 -6.59 -3.64 6.79
C ALA A 78 -7.60 -4.78 6.63
N LEU A 79 -8.11 -4.99 5.42
CA LEU A 79 -9.04 -6.07 5.14
C LEU A 79 -8.37 -7.43 5.31
N ALA A 80 -7.11 -7.58 4.86
CA ALA A 80 -6.36 -8.81 5.05
C ALA A 80 -6.17 -9.14 6.53
N GLU A 81 -5.88 -8.14 7.36
CA GLU A 81 -5.79 -8.33 8.82
C GLU A 81 -7.11 -8.82 9.39
N GLU A 82 -8.21 -8.20 8.98
CA GLU A 82 -9.54 -8.57 9.47
C GLU A 82 -9.89 -9.99 9.08
N LEU A 83 -9.59 -10.38 7.85
CA LEU A 83 -9.84 -11.74 7.37
C LEU A 83 -9.01 -12.76 8.15
N ARG A 84 -7.74 -12.45 8.42
CA ARG A 84 -6.89 -13.34 9.23
C ARG A 84 -7.42 -13.47 10.66
N ALA A 85 -7.88 -12.37 11.23
CA ALA A 85 -8.47 -12.37 12.57
C ALA A 85 -9.72 -13.26 12.66
N ARG A 86 -10.43 -13.42 11.54
CA ARG A 86 -11.60 -14.27 11.44
C ARG A 86 -11.29 -15.71 11.01
N GLY A 87 -10.02 -16.06 10.96
CA GLY A 87 -9.58 -17.42 10.65
C GLY A 87 -9.28 -17.70 9.19
N ALA A 88 -9.34 -16.71 8.33
CA ALA A 88 -8.99 -16.90 6.92
C ALA A 88 -7.49 -17.05 6.72
N ALA A 89 -7.09 -17.93 5.82
CA ALA A 89 -5.68 -18.16 5.52
C ALA A 89 -5.18 -17.16 4.48
N VAL A 90 -5.02 -15.91 4.88
CA VAL A 90 -4.53 -14.83 4.02
C VAL A 90 -3.06 -14.57 4.36
N PRO A 91 -2.15 -14.59 3.36
CA PRO A 91 -0.72 -14.36 3.61
C PRO A 91 -0.43 -12.98 4.18
N GLN A 92 0.70 -12.85 4.85
CA GLN A 92 1.24 -11.56 5.27
C GLN A 92 1.78 -10.81 4.06
N GLY A 93 2.00 -9.51 4.20
CA GLY A 93 2.60 -8.70 3.15
C GLY A 93 1.65 -8.21 2.06
N ILE A 94 0.36 -8.37 2.25
CA ILE A 94 -0.65 -7.86 1.32
C ILE A 94 -0.98 -6.41 1.66
N TYR A 95 -0.82 -5.51 0.69
CA TYR A 95 -1.13 -4.10 0.89
C TYR A 95 -1.77 -3.44 -0.35
N THR A 96 -2.07 -4.20 -1.40
CA THR A 96 -2.78 -3.69 -2.58
C THR A 96 -4.04 -4.51 -2.85
N PRO A 97 -5.09 -3.89 -3.44
CA PRO A 97 -6.29 -4.65 -3.81
C PRO A 97 -6.00 -5.80 -4.77
N HIS A 98 -5.05 -5.60 -5.69
CA HIS A 98 -4.65 -6.62 -6.64
C HIS A 98 -4.09 -7.87 -5.93
N ASP A 99 -3.19 -7.66 -4.98
CA ASP A 99 -2.58 -8.77 -4.23
C ASP A 99 -3.61 -9.48 -3.36
N LEU A 100 -4.51 -8.73 -2.75
CA LEU A 100 -5.58 -9.32 -1.95
C LEU A 100 -6.51 -10.17 -2.82
N ALA A 101 -6.90 -9.66 -3.99
CA ALA A 101 -7.74 -10.41 -4.92
C ALA A 101 -7.05 -11.68 -5.38
N ALA A 102 -5.77 -11.60 -5.73
CA ALA A 102 -4.99 -12.76 -6.14
C ALA A 102 -4.91 -13.82 -5.04
N ALA A 103 -4.70 -13.41 -3.78
CA ALA A 103 -4.65 -14.32 -2.65
C ALA A 103 -6.00 -15.01 -2.40
N LEU A 104 -7.09 -14.28 -2.51
CA LEU A 104 -8.44 -14.83 -2.32
C LEU A 104 -8.81 -15.79 -3.45
N LEU A 105 -8.45 -15.47 -4.69
CA LEU A 105 -8.69 -16.37 -5.84
C LEU A 105 -7.89 -17.66 -5.72
N ALA A 106 -6.62 -17.57 -5.34
CA ALA A 106 -5.77 -18.73 -5.14
C ALA A 106 -6.35 -19.63 -4.04
N ARG A 107 -6.81 -19.03 -2.94
CA ARG A 107 -7.44 -19.76 -1.85
C ARG A 107 -8.73 -20.46 -2.30
N LYS A 108 -9.55 -19.75 -3.08
CA LYS A 108 -10.80 -20.29 -3.62
C LYS A 108 -10.53 -21.50 -4.52
N GLU A 109 -9.54 -21.40 -5.40
CA GLU A 109 -9.14 -22.50 -6.28
C GLU A 109 -8.63 -23.69 -5.48
N GLY A 110 -7.77 -23.45 -4.52
CA GLY A 110 -7.25 -24.50 -3.65
C GLY A 110 -8.28 -25.05 -2.68
N GLY A 111 -9.25 -24.23 -2.28
CA GLY A 111 -10.29 -24.59 -1.34
C GLY A 111 -11.55 -25.15 -1.95
N ALA A 112 -11.65 -25.16 -3.27
CA ALA A 112 -12.83 -25.65 -3.99
C ALA A 112 -13.01 -27.16 -3.87
N CYS A 113 -12.14 -27.75 -3.18
CA CYS A 113 -12.17 -29.19 -2.94
C CYS A 113 -13.05 -29.53 -1.75
#